data_2ec6f037a8c2a604ee9f6fb10f35835e
#
_entry.id   2ec6f037a8c2a604ee9f6fb10f35835e
#
_cell.length_a   1.000
_cell.length_b   1.000
_cell.length_c   1.000
_cell.angle_alpha   90.00
_cell.angle_beta   90.00
_cell.angle_gamma   90.00
#
_symmetry.space_group_name_H-M   'P 1'
#
loop_
_entity.id
_entity.type
_entity.pdbx_description
1 polymer ?
#
loop_
_entity_poly.entity_id
_entity_poly.type
_entity_poly.pdbx_seq_one_letter_code
_entity_poly.pdbx_strand_id
1 'polypeptide(L)'
;MVARYYHQKSERRRMERTLETLARVQREQRLYPTPTPTPADAYEETRDMFASDRPREALDAIRQAVGQDFKLMELRFADELTKALVSTDGQNVQQFLLARGRKQPEGPAPVNLIGDNPLADSLYEQKAADLDLIPKLAQDAVTRAGIEGGRVTSVSFAYQIVRYKGESPVWTVMVERGTPPDWEHKFVTYDAKGKFKSAF
;
A
#
# COMPACT_ATOMS: atom_id res chain seq x y z
N MET A 1 -40.04 -16.98 -23.77
CA MET A 1 -40.57 -15.99 -22.80
C MET A 1 -40.11 -16.23 -21.35
N VAL A 2 -39.98 -17.44 -20.90
CA VAL A 2 -39.60 -17.80 -19.51
C VAL A 2 -38.16 -17.33 -19.12
N ALA A 3 -37.16 -17.45 -20.00
CA ALA A 3 -35.78 -17.09 -19.70
C ALA A 3 -35.56 -15.59 -19.40
N ARG A 4 -36.30 -14.69 -20.08
CA ARG A 4 -36.23 -13.23 -19.81
C ARG A 4 -36.79 -12.87 -18.44
N TYR A 5 -37.81 -13.56 -17.97
CA TYR A 5 -38.40 -13.34 -16.64
C TYR A 5 -37.45 -13.70 -15.52
N TYR A 6 -36.71 -14.82 -15.63
CA TYR A 6 -35.73 -15.24 -14.64
C TYR A 6 -34.49 -14.32 -14.62
N HIS A 7 -34.07 -13.82 -15.77
CA HIS A 7 -32.97 -12.87 -15.88
C HIS A 7 -33.30 -11.55 -15.17
N GLN A 8 -34.46 -10.95 -15.46
CA GLN A 8 -34.90 -9.73 -14.80
C GLN A 8 -35.08 -9.90 -13.29
N LYS A 9 -35.58 -11.05 -12.82
CA LYS A 9 -35.75 -11.35 -11.40
C LYS A 9 -34.38 -11.48 -10.69
N SER A 10 -33.35 -12.04 -11.34
CA SER A 10 -31.99 -12.15 -10.79
C SER A 10 -31.29 -10.80 -10.70
N GLU A 11 -31.41 -9.96 -11.71
CA GLU A 11 -30.88 -8.60 -11.71
C GLU A 11 -31.51 -7.71 -10.63
N ARG A 12 -32.84 -7.79 -10.48
CA ARG A 12 -33.54 -7.05 -9.43
C ARG A 12 -33.07 -7.45 -8.04
N ARG A 13 -32.90 -8.73 -7.75
CA ARG A 13 -32.37 -9.21 -6.47
C ARG A 13 -30.91 -8.78 -6.24
N ARG A 14 -30.11 -8.70 -7.31
CA ARG A 14 -28.71 -8.21 -7.23
C ARG A 14 -28.68 -6.73 -6.89
N MET A 15 -29.55 -5.93 -7.52
CA MET A 15 -29.67 -4.50 -7.25
C MET A 15 -30.17 -4.22 -5.82
N GLU A 16 -31.17 -4.98 -5.35
CA GLU A 16 -31.69 -4.87 -3.98
C GLU A 16 -30.59 -5.12 -2.93
N ARG A 17 -29.78 -6.18 -3.10
CA ARG A 17 -28.64 -6.46 -2.21
C ARG A 17 -27.57 -5.36 -2.24
N THR A 18 -27.29 -4.77 -3.39
CA THR A 18 -26.35 -3.67 -3.53
C THR A 18 -26.86 -2.44 -2.79
N LEU A 19 -28.14 -2.10 -2.93
CA LEU A 19 -28.77 -0.98 -2.22
C LEU A 19 -28.81 -1.19 -0.70
N GLU A 20 -29.09 -2.41 -0.23
CA GLU A 20 -29.01 -2.73 1.20
C GLU A 20 -27.60 -2.59 1.75
N THR A 21 -26.59 -3.03 0.99
CA THR A 21 -25.18 -2.89 1.38
C THR A 21 -24.77 -1.42 1.46
N LEU A 22 -25.14 -0.60 0.47
CA LEU A 22 -24.90 0.84 0.47
C LEU A 22 -25.58 1.55 1.63
N ALA A 23 -26.84 1.20 1.91
CA ALA A 23 -27.59 1.76 3.03
C ALA A 23 -26.97 1.40 4.38
N ARG A 24 -26.42 0.17 4.51
CA ARG A 24 -25.70 -0.26 5.70
C ARG A 24 -24.40 0.55 5.89
N VAL A 25 -23.58 0.68 4.83
CA VAL A 25 -22.34 1.46 4.86
C VAL A 25 -22.62 2.93 5.22
N GLN A 26 -23.64 3.55 4.62
CA GLN A 26 -24.03 4.93 4.97
C GLN A 26 -24.51 5.07 6.42
N ARG A 27 -25.20 4.05 6.95
CA ARG A 27 -25.62 4.05 8.35
C ARG A 27 -24.44 3.91 9.29
N GLU A 28 -23.48 3.05 8.98
CA GLU A 28 -22.23 2.89 9.74
C GLU A 28 -21.40 4.17 9.73
N GLN A 29 -21.27 4.85 8.58
CA GLN A 29 -20.59 6.16 8.48
C GLN A 29 -21.28 7.26 9.31
N ARG A 30 -22.59 7.22 9.46
CA ARG A 30 -23.33 8.17 10.35
C ARG A 30 -23.13 7.87 11.83
N LEU A 31 -22.96 6.60 12.20
CA LEU A 31 -22.73 6.17 13.58
C LEU A 31 -21.29 6.45 14.05
N TYR A 32 -20.34 6.49 13.11
CA TYR A 32 -18.94 6.80 13.36
C TYR A 32 -18.53 7.99 12.48
N PRO A 33 -18.92 9.23 12.82
CA PRO A 33 -18.51 10.39 12.07
C PRO A 33 -16.98 10.45 12.08
N THR A 34 -16.40 10.60 10.89
CA THR A 34 -14.96 10.83 10.78
C THR A 34 -14.62 12.07 11.63
N PRO A 35 -13.68 11.98 12.57
CA PRO A 35 -13.31 13.13 13.38
C PRO A 35 -12.90 14.28 12.46
N THR A 36 -13.40 15.49 12.73
CA THR A 36 -12.98 16.68 11.99
C THR A 36 -11.47 16.84 12.20
N PRO A 37 -10.68 16.92 11.11
CA PRO A 37 -9.24 17.06 11.26
C PRO A 37 -8.89 18.34 12.02
N THR A 38 -7.94 18.24 12.93
CA THR A 38 -7.38 19.42 13.61
C THR A 38 -6.49 20.21 12.65
N PRO A 39 -6.17 21.48 12.91
CA PRO A 39 -5.23 22.23 12.08
C PRO A 39 -3.86 21.52 11.91
N ALA A 40 -3.40 20.81 12.92
CA ALA A 40 -2.18 20.00 12.84
C ALA A 40 -2.35 18.80 11.88
N ASP A 41 -3.51 18.14 11.91
CA ASP A 41 -3.83 17.03 10.99
C ASP A 41 -3.91 17.52 9.54
N ALA A 42 -4.49 18.72 9.31
CA ALA A 42 -4.57 19.34 7.98
C ALA A 42 -3.17 19.69 7.42
N TYR A 43 -2.23 20.12 8.27
CA TYR A 43 -0.84 20.35 7.85
C TYR A 43 -0.15 19.03 7.44
N GLU A 44 -0.34 17.97 8.22
CA GLU A 44 0.18 16.65 7.88
C GLU A 44 -0.40 16.08 6.59
N GLU A 45 -1.68 16.36 6.31
CA GLU A 45 -2.32 15.94 5.05
C GLU A 45 -1.71 16.57 3.80
N THR A 46 -1.09 17.74 3.90
CA THR A 46 -0.50 18.44 2.75
C THR A 46 0.95 18.03 2.46
N ARG A 47 1.63 17.36 3.39
CA ARG A 47 3.03 16.93 3.17
C ARG A 47 3.09 15.83 2.13
N ASP A 48 3.99 15.99 1.17
CA ASP A 48 4.29 14.95 0.19
C ASP A 48 4.97 13.75 0.87
N MET A 49 4.34 12.57 0.77
CA MET A 49 4.85 11.32 1.35
C MET A 49 6.24 10.96 0.82
N PHE A 50 6.56 11.32 -0.41
CA PHE A 50 7.77 10.85 -1.08
C PHE A 50 8.91 11.88 -1.09
N ALA A 51 8.63 13.15 -0.78
CA ALA A 51 9.61 14.24 -0.75
C ALA A 51 10.03 14.68 0.67
N SER A 52 9.50 14.01 1.71
CA SER A 52 9.69 14.39 3.11
C SER A 52 10.26 13.26 3.97
N ASP A 53 10.39 13.49 5.28
CA ASP A 53 10.78 12.46 6.25
C ASP A 53 9.65 11.50 6.64
N ARG A 54 8.45 11.64 6.08
CA ARG A 54 7.28 10.81 6.42
C ARG A 54 7.49 9.31 6.29
N PRO A 55 8.20 8.79 5.29
CA PRO A 55 8.51 7.36 5.24
C PRO A 55 9.24 6.87 6.50
N ARG A 56 10.17 7.69 7.03
CA ARG A 56 10.91 7.37 8.24
C ARG A 56 10.02 7.48 9.48
N GLU A 57 9.26 8.56 9.62
CA GLU A 57 8.29 8.76 10.71
C GLU A 57 7.27 7.60 10.75
N ALA A 58 6.75 7.18 9.60
CA ALA A 58 5.81 6.07 9.49
C ALA A 58 6.44 4.73 9.91
N LEU A 59 7.67 4.44 9.48
CA LEU A 59 8.36 3.22 9.91
C LEU A 59 8.68 3.26 11.41
N ASP A 60 9.03 4.41 11.97
CA ASP A 60 9.30 4.55 13.40
C ASP A 60 8.02 4.36 14.25
N ALA A 61 6.87 4.85 13.79
CA ALA A 61 5.58 4.59 14.44
C ALA A 61 5.25 3.08 14.43
N ILE A 62 5.52 2.39 13.32
CA ILE A 62 5.34 0.92 13.21
C ILE A 62 6.32 0.21 14.17
N ARG A 63 7.58 0.61 14.23
CA ARG A 63 8.57 0.06 15.18
C ARG A 63 8.10 0.16 16.64
N GLN A 64 7.57 1.33 17.01
CA GLN A 64 7.03 1.55 18.35
C GLN A 64 5.83 0.63 18.64
N ALA A 65 4.95 0.44 17.67
CA ALA A 65 3.77 -0.42 17.84
C ALA A 65 4.12 -1.92 17.89
N VAL A 66 5.13 -2.37 17.14
CA VAL A 66 5.63 -3.75 17.21
C VAL A 66 6.35 -4.01 18.52
N GLY A 67 7.09 -3.02 19.06
CA GLY A 67 7.70 -3.07 20.39
C GLY A 67 8.90 -4.02 20.55
N GLN A 68 9.36 -4.68 19.50
CA GLN A 68 10.48 -5.63 19.48
C GLN A 68 11.10 -5.70 18.08
N ASP A 69 12.23 -6.41 17.98
CA ASP A 69 12.87 -6.64 16.68
C ASP A 69 11.98 -7.46 15.76
N PHE A 70 11.94 -7.07 14.48
CA PHE A 70 11.16 -7.74 13.45
C PHE A 70 11.86 -7.67 12.10
N LYS A 71 11.49 -8.59 11.22
CA LYS A 71 11.83 -8.57 9.80
C LYS A 71 10.67 -8.06 8.98
N LEU A 72 10.96 -7.44 7.87
CA LEU A 72 9.98 -6.97 6.91
C LEU A 72 9.79 -7.99 5.78
N MET A 73 8.55 -8.15 5.34
CA MET A 73 8.19 -8.85 4.12
C MET A 73 7.81 -7.86 3.02
N GLU A 74 7.11 -6.79 3.39
CA GLU A 74 6.73 -5.68 2.53
C GLU A 74 6.71 -4.39 3.34
N LEU A 75 7.21 -3.32 2.75
CA LEU A 75 7.03 -1.96 3.23
C LEU A 75 6.50 -1.13 2.06
N ARG A 76 5.34 -0.52 2.21
CA ARG A 76 4.70 0.28 1.17
C ARG A 76 4.24 1.61 1.72
N PHE A 77 4.64 2.67 1.06
CA PHE A 77 4.20 4.04 1.28
C PHE A 77 3.28 4.44 0.13
N ALA A 78 2.11 4.94 0.44
CA ALA A 78 1.16 5.51 -0.51
C ALA A 78 0.61 6.82 0.04
N ASP A 79 -0.03 7.62 -0.81
CA ASP A 79 -0.54 8.95 -0.43
C ASP A 79 -1.36 8.94 0.86
N GLU A 80 -2.23 7.93 1.03
CA GLU A 80 -3.19 7.86 2.15
C GLU A 80 -2.80 6.86 3.23
N LEU A 81 -1.82 5.97 2.96
CA LEU A 81 -1.59 4.82 3.82
C LEU A 81 -0.16 4.31 3.72
N THR A 82 0.49 4.08 4.86
CA THR A 82 1.67 3.23 4.95
C THR A 82 1.27 1.84 5.41
N LYS A 83 1.71 0.82 4.66
CA LYS A 83 1.51 -0.60 5.01
C LYS A 83 2.86 -1.25 5.30
N ALA A 84 2.95 -2.00 6.40
CA ALA A 84 4.06 -2.90 6.67
C ALA A 84 3.54 -4.32 6.92
N LEU A 85 4.16 -5.29 6.26
CA LEU A 85 4.04 -6.70 6.59
C LEU A 85 5.30 -7.10 7.35
N VAL A 86 5.13 -7.52 8.59
CA VAL A 86 6.23 -7.81 9.51
C VAL A 86 6.14 -9.21 10.08
N SER A 87 7.28 -9.77 10.46
CA SER A 87 7.37 -11.02 11.20
C SER A 87 8.34 -10.86 12.38
N THR A 88 7.89 -11.19 13.57
CA THR A 88 8.69 -11.16 14.81
C THR A 88 9.27 -12.53 15.17
N ASP A 89 8.69 -13.59 14.61
CA ASP A 89 9.05 -14.99 14.91
C ASP A 89 9.58 -15.78 13.71
N GLY A 90 9.56 -15.16 12.51
CA GLY A 90 9.96 -15.82 11.26
C GLY A 90 8.97 -16.86 10.73
N GLN A 91 7.81 -17.02 11.37
CA GLN A 91 6.79 -18.04 11.02
C GLN A 91 5.45 -17.42 10.65
N ASN A 92 5.11 -16.30 11.28
CA ASN A 92 3.85 -15.60 11.09
C ASN A 92 4.08 -14.21 10.54
N VAL A 93 3.17 -13.74 9.69
CA VAL A 93 3.18 -12.37 9.18
C VAL A 93 2.00 -11.59 9.75
N GLN A 94 2.29 -10.39 10.20
CA GLN A 94 1.34 -9.45 10.73
C GLN A 94 1.35 -8.17 9.89
N GLN A 95 0.18 -7.61 9.65
CA GLN A 95 0.01 -6.34 8.96
C GLN A 95 -0.17 -5.21 9.96
N PHE A 96 0.52 -4.12 9.68
CA PHE A 96 0.29 -2.81 10.30
C PHE A 96 -0.05 -1.80 9.22
N LEU A 97 -1.04 -0.95 9.50
CA LEU A 97 -1.52 0.10 8.61
C LEU A 97 -1.46 1.44 9.36
N LEU A 98 -0.72 2.39 8.83
CA LEU A 98 -0.69 3.76 9.34
C LEU A 98 -1.36 4.68 8.31
N ALA A 99 -2.59 5.08 8.61
CA ALA A 99 -3.31 6.04 7.78
C ALA A 99 -2.67 7.43 7.87
N ARG A 100 -2.77 8.20 6.80
CA ARG A 100 -2.28 9.58 6.71
C ARG A 100 -2.85 10.42 7.87
N GLY A 101 -2.01 11.22 8.51
CA GLY A 101 -2.39 12.04 9.67
C GLY A 101 -2.53 11.29 10.99
N ARG A 102 -2.43 9.97 11.00
CA ARG A 102 -2.44 9.18 12.24
C ARG A 102 -1.03 9.03 12.81
N LYS A 103 -0.94 9.04 14.14
CA LYS A 103 0.33 8.81 14.86
C LYS A 103 0.55 7.36 15.26
N GLN A 104 -0.53 6.59 15.31
CA GLN A 104 -0.48 5.18 15.71
C GLN A 104 -1.01 4.30 14.58
N PRO A 105 -0.29 3.23 14.22
CA PRO A 105 -0.77 2.28 13.24
C PRO A 105 -1.89 1.41 13.82
N GLU A 106 -2.79 1.00 12.93
CA GLU A 106 -3.75 -0.06 13.19
C GLU A 106 -3.06 -1.42 12.99
N GLY A 107 -3.36 -2.37 13.86
CA GLY A 107 -2.76 -3.70 13.88
C GLY A 107 -2.36 -4.14 15.30
N PRO A 108 -1.72 -5.31 15.44
CA PRO A 108 -1.42 -6.29 14.38
C PRO A 108 -2.65 -7.02 13.83
N ALA A 109 -2.71 -7.21 12.52
CA ALA A 109 -3.68 -8.08 11.88
C ALA A 109 -2.96 -9.29 11.25
N PRO A 110 -3.40 -10.54 11.46
CA PRO A 110 -2.77 -11.70 10.88
C PRO A 110 -2.93 -11.71 9.36
N VAL A 111 -1.90 -12.13 8.63
CA VAL A 111 -1.91 -12.25 7.17
C VAL A 111 -1.75 -13.72 6.80
N ASN A 112 -2.72 -14.25 6.08
CA ASN A 112 -2.62 -15.58 5.49
C ASN A 112 -1.82 -15.48 4.18
N LEU A 113 -0.65 -16.09 4.18
CA LEU A 113 0.19 -16.17 2.97
C LEU A 113 -0.31 -17.33 2.11
N ILE A 114 -0.43 -17.05 0.81
CA ILE A 114 -0.78 -18.07 -0.20
C ILE A 114 0.51 -18.39 -0.96
N GLY A 115 0.90 -19.66 -0.96
CA GLY A 115 2.06 -20.16 -1.72
C GLY A 115 2.93 -21.10 -0.89
N ASP A 116 3.76 -21.86 -1.59
CA ASP A 116 4.62 -22.92 -1.00
C ASP A 116 6.04 -22.42 -0.67
N ASN A 117 6.33 -21.13 -0.90
CA ASN A 117 7.67 -20.59 -0.62
C ASN A 117 7.88 -20.44 0.89
N PRO A 118 9.04 -20.88 1.42
CA PRO A 118 9.37 -20.65 2.82
C PRO A 118 9.30 -19.17 3.16
N LEU A 119 8.59 -18.82 4.23
CA LEU A 119 8.46 -17.43 4.68
C LEU A 119 9.82 -16.78 4.91
N ALA A 120 10.76 -17.54 5.51
CA ALA A 120 12.12 -17.07 5.79
C ALA A 120 12.83 -16.45 4.57
N ASP A 121 12.54 -17.01 3.38
CA ASP A 121 13.10 -16.49 2.12
C ASP A 121 12.46 -15.17 1.68
N SER A 122 11.32 -14.80 2.21
CA SER A 122 10.57 -13.58 1.85
C SER A 122 10.79 -12.44 2.85
N LEU A 123 11.57 -12.69 3.91
CA LEU A 123 11.84 -11.72 4.96
C LEU A 123 13.20 -11.04 4.74
N TYR A 124 13.27 -9.76 5.06
CA TYR A 124 14.50 -8.97 5.03
C TYR A 124 14.64 -8.10 6.27
N GLU A 125 15.87 -7.73 6.60
CA GLU A 125 16.17 -6.83 7.71
C GLU A 125 15.70 -5.41 7.38
N GLN A 126 15.21 -4.67 8.38
CA GLN A 126 14.70 -3.31 8.20
C GLN A 126 15.72 -2.38 7.52
N LYS A 127 17.02 -2.54 7.85
CA LYS A 127 18.12 -1.75 7.27
C LYS A 127 18.34 -1.99 5.77
N ALA A 128 17.74 -3.03 5.18
CA ALA A 128 17.84 -3.28 3.76
C ALA A 128 16.98 -2.27 2.96
N ALA A 129 15.95 -1.69 3.57
CA ALA A 129 15.14 -0.63 3.00
C ALA A 129 15.77 0.74 3.31
N ASP A 130 16.62 1.24 2.42
CA ASP A 130 17.18 2.58 2.54
C ASP A 130 16.15 3.64 2.16
N LEU A 131 15.47 4.20 3.16
CA LEU A 131 14.38 5.17 2.97
C LEU A 131 14.87 6.51 2.38
N ASP A 132 16.15 6.82 2.47
CA ASP A 132 16.75 8.05 1.90
C ASP A 132 16.76 8.01 0.37
N LEU A 133 16.57 6.85 -0.22
CA LEU A 133 16.42 6.70 -1.66
C LEU A 133 15.04 7.16 -2.17
N ILE A 134 14.00 7.15 -1.35
CA ILE A 134 12.61 7.36 -1.77
C ILE A 134 12.41 8.65 -2.57
N PRO A 135 12.89 9.83 -2.13
CA PRO A 135 12.71 11.06 -2.89
C PRO A 135 13.34 11.00 -4.29
N LYS A 136 14.54 10.42 -4.39
CA LYS A 136 15.24 10.24 -5.66
C LYS A 136 14.52 9.25 -6.58
N LEU A 137 14.06 8.12 -6.03
CA LEU A 137 13.32 7.12 -6.79
C LEU A 137 12.00 7.68 -7.30
N ALA A 138 11.28 8.43 -6.48
CA ALA A 138 10.03 9.08 -6.87
C ALA A 138 10.24 10.06 -8.05
N GLN A 139 11.26 10.91 -7.97
CA GLN A 139 11.57 11.85 -9.03
C GLN A 139 12.00 11.15 -10.34
N ASP A 140 12.90 10.16 -10.26
CA ASP A 140 13.39 9.41 -11.43
C ASP A 140 12.27 8.59 -12.09
N ALA A 141 11.37 8.00 -11.27
CA ALA A 141 10.26 7.18 -11.75
C ALA A 141 9.29 7.94 -12.65
N VAL A 142 8.95 9.19 -12.33
CA VAL A 142 8.07 10.02 -13.17
C VAL A 142 8.66 10.16 -14.57
N THR A 143 9.96 10.44 -14.67
CA THR A 143 10.66 10.55 -15.96
C THR A 143 10.65 9.23 -16.71
N ARG A 144 10.94 8.10 -16.03
CA ARG A 144 11.04 6.78 -16.67
C ARG A 144 9.70 6.20 -17.06
N ALA A 145 8.64 6.52 -16.31
CA ALA A 145 7.29 6.10 -16.66
C ALA A 145 6.86 6.71 -18.01
N GLY A 146 7.32 7.92 -18.34
CA GLY A 146 6.94 8.60 -19.58
C GLY A 146 5.44 8.93 -19.66
N ILE A 147 4.78 9.06 -18.52
CA ILE A 147 3.38 9.48 -18.39
C ILE A 147 3.38 10.99 -18.20
N GLU A 148 2.97 11.74 -19.23
CA GLU A 148 2.88 13.20 -19.14
C GLU A 148 1.87 13.61 -18.05
N GLY A 149 2.31 14.45 -17.11
CA GLY A 149 1.48 14.81 -15.94
C GLY A 149 1.26 13.67 -14.93
N GLY A 150 2.00 12.56 -15.05
CA GLY A 150 1.97 11.48 -14.11
C GLY A 150 2.56 11.86 -12.74
N ARG A 151 2.02 11.29 -11.67
CA ARG A 151 2.50 11.47 -10.30
C ARG A 151 2.76 10.12 -9.63
N VAL A 152 3.68 10.11 -8.69
CA VAL A 152 3.91 8.93 -7.85
C VAL A 152 2.73 8.79 -6.86
N THR A 153 2.19 7.58 -6.76
CA THR A 153 1.11 7.26 -5.83
C THR A 153 1.48 6.18 -4.82
N SER A 154 2.52 5.39 -5.13
CA SER A 154 3.09 4.51 -4.11
C SER A 154 4.55 4.17 -4.39
N VAL A 155 5.30 3.94 -3.31
CA VAL A 155 6.65 3.38 -3.30
C VAL A 155 6.64 2.18 -2.37
N SER A 156 7.09 1.03 -2.85
CA SER A 156 7.17 -0.18 -2.05
C SER A 156 8.55 -0.84 -2.13
N PHE A 157 8.94 -1.49 -1.03
CA PHE A 157 10.14 -2.31 -0.95
C PHE A 157 9.73 -3.72 -0.54
N ALA A 158 9.91 -4.66 -1.44
CA ALA A 158 9.54 -6.06 -1.25
C ALA A 158 10.29 -6.96 -2.23
N TYR A 159 10.23 -8.26 -2.01
CA TYR A 159 10.59 -9.20 -3.06
C TYR A 159 9.54 -9.19 -4.18
N GLN A 160 9.98 -9.43 -5.42
CA GLN A 160 9.04 -9.61 -6.53
C GLN A 160 8.22 -10.89 -6.34
N ILE A 161 6.99 -10.91 -6.86
CA ILE A 161 6.07 -12.06 -6.75
C ILE A 161 6.68 -13.31 -7.39
N VAL A 162 7.34 -13.15 -8.55
CA VAL A 162 8.11 -14.23 -9.20
C VAL A 162 9.57 -14.03 -8.82
N ARG A 163 10.07 -14.94 -8.01
CA ARG A 163 11.44 -14.90 -7.47
C ARG A 163 12.31 -16.00 -8.04
N TYR A 164 13.53 -15.62 -8.39
CA TYR A 164 14.63 -16.58 -8.54
C TYR A 164 15.44 -16.64 -7.25
N LYS A 165 15.90 -17.84 -6.89
CA LYS A 165 16.70 -18.06 -5.68
C LYS A 165 17.91 -17.11 -5.65
N GLY A 166 18.08 -16.36 -4.56
CA GLY A 166 19.18 -15.42 -4.37
C GLY A 166 18.91 -13.98 -4.83
N GLU A 167 17.69 -13.67 -5.29
CA GLU A 167 17.32 -12.27 -5.56
C GLU A 167 17.15 -11.48 -4.26
N SER A 168 17.51 -10.21 -4.35
CA SER A 168 17.28 -9.22 -3.28
C SER A 168 15.90 -8.57 -3.45
N PRO A 169 15.32 -7.99 -2.37
CA PRO A 169 14.13 -7.17 -2.50
C PRO A 169 14.40 -5.98 -3.41
N VAL A 170 13.34 -5.44 -4.00
CA VAL A 170 13.40 -4.34 -4.96
C VAL A 170 12.49 -3.20 -4.53
N TRP A 171 12.84 -2.00 -4.94
CA TRP A 171 11.94 -0.86 -4.91
C TRP A 171 11.02 -0.91 -6.13
N THR A 172 9.74 -0.70 -5.90
CA THR A 172 8.73 -0.54 -6.96
C THR A 172 8.00 0.76 -6.72
N VAL A 173 8.04 1.65 -7.72
CA VAL A 173 7.37 2.95 -7.71
C VAL A 173 6.22 2.90 -8.69
N MET A 174 5.01 3.22 -8.24
CA MET A 174 3.84 3.36 -9.11
C MET A 174 3.66 4.82 -9.49
N VAL A 175 3.62 5.07 -10.79
CA VAL A 175 3.33 6.38 -11.37
C VAL A 175 2.01 6.28 -12.11
N GLU A 176 1.10 7.20 -11.85
CA GLU A 176 -0.22 7.20 -12.47
C GLU A 176 -0.70 8.59 -12.83
N ARG A 177 -1.67 8.63 -13.75
CA ARG A 177 -2.40 9.84 -14.16
C ARG A 177 -3.86 9.50 -14.36
N GLY A 178 -4.71 10.48 -14.05
CA GLY A 178 -6.16 10.41 -14.30
C GLY A 178 -6.90 9.54 -13.27
N THR A 179 -8.15 9.29 -13.61
CA THR A 179 -9.07 8.43 -12.88
C THR A 179 -9.81 7.56 -13.89
N PRO A 180 -10.35 6.39 -13.51
CA PRO A 180 -11.14 5.58 -14.43
C PRO A 180 -12.27 6.39 -15.09
N PRO A 181 -12.52 6.24 -16.41
CA PRO A 181 -11.92 5.25 -17.32
C PRO A 181 -10.56 5.64 -17.91
N ASP A 182 -10.12 6.89 -17.81
CA ASP A 182 -8.89 7.42 -18.43
C ASP A 182 -7.65 7.26 -17.53
N TRP A 183 -7.60 6.15 -16.81
CA TRP A 183 -6.50 5.86 -15.88
C TRP A 183 -5.33 5.21 -16.60
N GLU A 184 -4.16 5.84 -16.53
CA GLU A 184 -2.88 5.34 -17.01
C GLU A 184 -1.94 5.13 -15.82
N HIS A 185 -1.27 3.99 -15.76
CA HIS A 185 -0.30 3.70 -14.72
C HIS A 185 0.87 2.88 -15.24
N LYS A 186 2.03 3.03 -14.60
CA LYS A 186 3.22 2.21 -14.81
C LYS A 186 3.94 1.94 -13.50
N PHE A 187 4.56 0.79 -13.45
CA PHE A 187 5.47 0.41 -12.37
C PHE A 187 6.91 0.56 -12.83
N VAL A 188 7.71 1.29 -12.06
CA VAL A 188 9.14 1.45 -12.28
C VAL A 188 9.89 0.74 -11.16
N THR A 189 10.77 -0.19 -11.51
CA THR A 189 11.48 -1.02 -10.53
C THR A 189 12.96 -0.68 -10.47
N TYR A 190 13.51 -0.75 -9.25
CA TYR A 190 14.90 -0.51 -8.95
C TYR A 190 15.42 -1.63 -8.04
N ASP A 191 16.73 -1.90 -8.09
CA ASP A 191 17.35 -2.77 -7.11
C ASP A 191 17.37 -2.13 -5.70
N ALA A 192 17.80 -2.87 -4.70
CA ALA A 192 17.87 -2.40 -3.31
C ALA A 192 18.76 -1.14 -3.12
N LYS A 193 19.68 -0.86 -4.06
CA LYS A 193 20.57 0.30 -4.06
C LYS A 193 20.03 1.48 -4.89
N GLY A 194 18.83 1.37 -5.41
CA GLY A 194 18.18 2.40 -6.22
C GLY A 194 18.63 2.45 -7.68
N LYS A 195 19.29 1.41 -8.20
CA LYS A 195 19.63 1.30 -9.62
C LYS A 195 18.42 0.81 -10.41
N PHE A 196 18.07 1.52 -11.48
CA PHE A 196 16.95 1.18 -12.36
C PHE A 196 17.07 -0.25 -12.93
N LYS A 197 15.96 -0.99 -12.94
CA LYS A 197 15.81 -2.32 -13.52
C LYS A 197 14.87 -2.33 -14.72
N SER A 198 13.63 -1.90 -14.55
CA SER A 198 12.61 -1.93 -15.61
C SER A 198 11.47 -0.95 -15.35
N ALA A 199 10.70 -0.67 -16.41
CA ALA A 199 9.41 0.02 -16.35
C ALA A 199 8.40 -0.77 -17.21
N PHE A 200 7.17 -0.97 -16.72
CA PHE A 200 6.12 -1.74 -17.40
C PHE A 200 4.72 -1.32 -17.00
#